data_37cd8d1c38bd02ad41ca183a19fa1a14
#
_entry.id   37cd8d1c38bd02ad41ca183a19fa1a14
#
_cell.length_a   1.000
_cell.length_b   1.000
_cell.length_c   1.000
_cell.angle_alpha   90.00
_cell.angle_beta   90.00
_cell.angle_gamma   90.00
#
_symmetry.space_group_name_H-M   'P 1'
#
loop_
_entity.id
_entity.type
_entity.pdbx_description
1 polymer ?
#
loop_
_entity_poly.entity_id
_entity_poly.type
_entity_poly.pdbx_seq_one_letter_code
_entity_poly.pdbx_strand_id
1 'polypeptide(L)'
;MSIIAQYGDVLVILACLFGFFMAWGVGANDVANAMGTSVGSKAITIKQAIIIAVIFEFLGAWLAGGEVTDTIRKGIIDPSLLIENPQFLVYGMLASLLAAGIWLLIASMKGWPVSTTHSIVGAIVGFSAAGLGVDAVEWTKVGQIAASWLVSPLLAGSIAFVLFKSVQTLIFDNEDPFAAAKRYVPMYMFLVGFIISMVTMVKGLKHVGLHLSFESSLLLAVVIGAIVMGIGVLMERKVARSRLKEKNRATGDDFDFSGVEKVFGLLMMFTACAMAFAHGSNDVANAVGPLAAIISVVDSAGQIGAKASMPWWVLVLGGGGIVVGLVTYGRRVIATVGTGITELTPSRGFAATLAAASTVVLASGTGLPISTTHTLVGAVLGVGMARGIG
;
A
#
# COMPACT_ATOMS: atom_id res chain seq x y z
N MET A 1 -33.12 19.29 20.24
CA MET A 1 -32.44 18.93 18.97
C MET A 1 -31.18 18.21 19.32
N SER A 2 -30.85 17.09 18.64
CA SER A 2 -29.58 16.40 18.87
C SER A 2 -28.43 17.30 18.35
N ILE A 3 -27.26 17.21 18.98
CA ILE A 3 -26.06 17.96 18.56
C ILE A 3 -25.74 17.68 17.07
N ILE A 4 -25.99 16.46 16.60
CA ILE A 4 -25.82 16.08 15.19
C ILE A 4 -26.75 16.90 14.28
N ALA A 5 -28.02 17.10 14.67
CA ALA A 5 -28.96 17.88 13.87
C ALA A 5 -28.64 19.39 13.87
N GLN A 6 -28.00 19.88 14.94
CA GLN A 6 -27.68 21.31 15.09
C GLN A 6 -26.33 21.67 14.45
N TYR A 7 -25.33 20.80 14.54
CA TYR A 7 -23.95 21.07 14.15
C TYR A 7 -23.38 20.07 13.13
N GLY A 8 -24.24 19.31 12.42
CA GLY A 8 -23.83 18.26 11.50
C GLY A 8 -22.80 18.73 10.44
N ASP A 9 -23.07 19.87 9.80
CA ASP A 9 -22.16 20.44 8.80
C ASP A 9 -20.78 20.78 9.40
N VAL A 10 -20.75 21.36 10.60
CA VAL A 10 -19.49 21.68 11.29
C VAL A 10 -18.72 20.41 11.63
N LEU A 11 -19.41 19.36 12.08
CA LEU A 11 -18.80 18.06 12.38
C LEU A 11 -18.22 17.41 11.13
N VAL A 12 -18.91 17.49 9.98
CA VAL A 12 -18.40 16.97 8.71
C VAL A 12 -17.19 17.78 8.22
N ILE A 13 -17.21 19.12 8.35
CA ILE A 13 -16.06 19.95 8.01
C ILE A 13 -14.84 19.59 8.86
N LEU A 14 -15.01 19.44 10.18
CA LEU A 14 -13.94 19.02 11.09
C LEU A 14 -13.44 17.62 10.74
N ALA A 15 -14.35 16.70 10.41
CA ALA A 15 -14.00 15.35 9.99
C ALA A 15 -13.19 15.36 8.68
N CYS A 16 -13.55 16.18 7.71
CA CYS A 16 -12.78 16.36 6.48
C CYS A 16 -11.39 16.94 6.75
N LEU A 17 -11.27 17.93 7.64
CA LEU A 17 -9.97 18.51 8.01
C LEU A 17 -9.07 17.49 8.72
N PHE A 18 -9.59 16.76 9.70
CA PHE A 18 -8.83 15.77 10.44
C PHE A 18 -8.56 14.53 9.60
N GLY A 19 -9.51 14.09 8.76
CA GLY A 19 -9.32 13.02 7.79
C GLY A 19 -8.25 13.37 6.76
N PHE A 20 -8.26 14.58 6.21
CA PHE A 20 -7.21 15.07 5.32
C PHE A 20 -5.85 15.13 6.02
N PHE A 21 -5.80 15.63 7.27
CA PHE A 21 -4.57 15.66 8.06
C PHE A 21 -4.02 14.26 8.35
N MET A 22 -4.89 13.30 8.68
CA MET A 22 -4.49 11.90 8.84
C MET A 22 -3.97 11.31 7.53
N ALA A 23 -4.67 11.54 6.40
CA ALA A 23 -4.25 11.09 5.08
C ALA A 23 -2.91 11.74 4.66
N TRP A 24 -2.70 13.01 4.99
CA TRP A 24 -1.41 13.68 4.84
C TRP A 24 -0.31 12.94 5.64
N GLY A 25 -0.60 12.56 6.87
CA GLY A 25 0.32 11.77 7.70
C GLY A 25 0.68 10.42 7.09
N VAL A 26 -0.31 9.71 6.52
CA VAL A 26 -0.11 8.47 5.78
C VAL A 26 0.87 8.68 4.62
N GLY A 27 0.62 9.65 3.75
CA GLY A 27 1.51 9.94 2.61
C GLY A 27 2.89 10.43 3.04
N ALA A 28 2.99 11.18 4.15
CA ALA A 28 4.25 11.70 4.67
C ALA A 28 5.16 10.60 5.25
N ASN A 29 4.59 9.61 5.92
CA ASN A 29 5.34 8.53 6.60
C ASN A 29 5.52 7.29 5.73
N ASP A 30 4.42 6.77 5.18
CA ASP A 30 4.40 5.43 4.60
C ASP A 30 4.84 5.36 3.14
N VAL A 31 4.98 6.50 2.44
CA VAL A 31 5.55 6.51 1.08
C VAL A 31 6.92 5.82 1.00
N ALA A 32 7.67 5.82 2.08
CA ALA A 32 8.96 5.14 2.16
C ALA A 32 8.80 3.60 2.05
N ASN A 33 7.67 3.05 2.49
CA ASN A 33 7.35 1.63 2.34
C ASN A 33 7.11 1.26 0.87
N ALA A 34 6.49 2.17 0.10
CA ALA A 34 6.25 1.94 -1.32
C ALA A 34 7.49 2.15 -2.20
N MET A 35 8.32 3.15 -1.87
CA MET A 35 9.38 3.64 -2.75
C MET A 35 10.80 3.37 -2.23
N GLY A 36 10.97 3.09 -0.93
CA GLY A 36 12.29 2.98 -0.28
C GLY A 36 13.19 1.92 -0.90
N THR A 37 12.66 0.75 -1.22
CA THR A 37 13.40 -0.34 -1.89
C THR A 37 13.87 0.04 -3.29
N SER A 38 13.01 0.73 -4.05
CA SER A 38 13.29 1.13 -5.43
C SER A 38 14.31 2.27 -5.52
N VAL A 39 14.26 3.21 -4.57
CA VAL A 39 15.23 4.29 -4.45
C VAL A 39 16.54 3.77 -3.84
N GLY A 40 16.46 2.93 -2.79
CA GLY A 40 17.62 2.33 -2.12
C GLY A 40 18.46 1.45 -3.04
N SER A 41 17.82 0.69 -3.94
CA SER A 41 18.49 -0.09 -4.98
C SER A 41 19.02 0.75 -6.15
N LYS A 42 18.81 2.07 -6.15
CA LYS A 42 19.17 3.01 -7.22
C LYS A 42 18.48 2.70 -8.56
N ALA A 43 17.40 1.92 -8.56
CA ALA A 43 16.62 1.62 -9.76
C ALA A 43 15.88 2.86 -10.28
N ILE A 44 15.39 3.71 -9.37
CA ILE A 44 14.73 4.97 -9.68
C ILE A 44 15.27 6.11 -8.82
N THR A 45 15.19 7.32 -9.32
CA THR A 45 15.52 8.53 -8.55
C THR A 45 14.38 8.92 -7.62
N ILE A 46 14.67 9.70 -6.57
CA ILE A 46 13.63 10.22 -5.64
C ILE A 46 12.55 11.00 -6.40
N LYS A 47 12.91 11.77 -7.44
CA LYS A 47 11.92 12.50 -8.26
C LYS A 47 10.97 11.54 -9.01
N GLN A 48 11.51 10.49 -9.61
CA GLN A 48 10.72 9.45 -10.28
C GLN A 48 9.83 8.71 -9.27
N ALA A 49 10.36 8.38 -8.10
CA ALA A 49 9.61 7.74 -7.03
C ALA A 49 8.39 8.58 -6.60
N ILE A 50 8.58 9.89 -6.40
CA ILE A 50 7.50 10.81 -6.05
C ILE A 50 6.43 10.85 -7.16
N ILE A 51 6.81 10.95 -8.44
CA ILE A 51 5.85 10.98 -9.55
C ILE A 51 5.06 9.67 -9.63
N ILE A 52 5.74 8.54 -9.52
CA ILE A 52 5.10 7.21 -9.51
C ILE A 52 4.12 7.12 -8.34
N ALA A 53 4.57 7.47 -7.14
CA ALA A 53 3.74 7.39 -5.95
C ALA A 53 2.50 8.31 -6.04
N VAL A 54 2.65 9.57 -6.49
CA VAL A 54 1.52 10.51 -6.68
C VAL A 54 0.43 9.89 -7.55
N ILE A 55 0.83 9.27 -8.67
CA ILE A 55 -0.14 8.71 -9.63
C ILE A 55 -0.76 7.42 -9.07
N PHE A 56 0.07 6.47 -8.66
CA PHE A 56 -0.38 5.12 -8.35
C PHE A 56 -0.99 4.99 -6.95
N GLU A 57 -0.54 5.76 -5.96
CA GLU A 57 -1.20 5.79 -4.65
C GLU A 57 -2.58 6.45 -4.74
N PHE A 58 -2.71 7.55 -5.50
CA PHE A 58 -4.02 8.15 -5.73
C PHE A 58 -4.97 7.19 -6.44
N LEU A 59 -4.51 6.53 -7.51
CA LEU A 59 -5.32 5.56 -8.23
C LEU A 59 -5.68 4.36 -7.35
N GLY A 60 -4.76 3.86 -6.54
CA GLY A 60 -5.01 2.78 -5.58
C GLY A 60 -6.07 3.16 -4.56
N ALA A 61 -5.92 4.34 -3.96
CA ALA A 61 -6.88 4.89 -3.00
C ALA A 61 -8.27 5.03 -3.60
N TRP A 62 -8.37 5.62 -4.77
CA TRP A 62 -9.66 5.89 -5.42
C TRP A 62 -10.32 4.62 -5.98
N LEU A 63 -9.55 3.74 -6.66
CA LEU A 63 -10.10 2.58 -7.35
C LEU A 63 -10.30 1.35 -6.46
N ALA A 64 -9.53 1.22 -5.38
CA ALA A 64 -9.49 -0.02 -4.60
C ALA A 64 -9.54 0.18 -3.06
N GLY A 65 -9.70 1.42 -2.57
CA GLY A 65 -9.71 1.73 -1.13
C GLY A 65 -11.02 1.42 -0.38
N GLY A 66 -12.09 1.06 -1.08
CA GLY A 66 -13.42 0.94 -0.48
C GLY A 66 -13.59 -0.23 0.50
N GLU A 67 -13.05 -1.40 0.19
CA GLU A 67 -13.25 -2.62 0.98
C GLU A 67 -12.64 -2.53 2.39
N VAL A 68 -11.40 -2.03 2.50
CA VAL A 68 -10.70 -1.85 3.79
C VAL A 68 -11.36 -0.74 4.60
N THR A 69 -11.83 0.31 3.94
CA THR A 69 -12.57 1.42 4.56
C THR A 69 -13.81 0.93 5.32
N ASP A 70 -14.57 0.00 4.75
CA ASP A 70 -15.75 -0.57 5.41
C ASP A 70 -15.40 -1.34 6.68
N THR A 71 -14.25 -2.00 6.73
CA THR A 71 -13.78 -2.72 7.92
C THR A 71 -13.45 -1.76 9.07
N ILE A 72 -12.72 -0.68 8.79
CA ILE A 72 -12.38 0.32 9.81
C ILE A 72 -13.63 1.07 10.26
N ARG A 73 -14.54 1.38 9.33
CA ARG A 73 -15.77 2.11 9.61
C ARG A 73 -16.73 1.38 10.55
N LYS A 74 -16.87 0.05 10.41
CA LYS A 74 -17.95 -0.73 11.03
C LYS A 74 -17.50 -1.86 11.93
N GLY A 75 -16.21 -2.18 11.97
CA GLY A 75 -15.76 -3.47 12.50
C GLY A 75 -15.16 -3.45 13.90
N ILE A 76 -14.80 -2.28 14.46
CA ILE A 76 -13.98 -2.19 15.68
C ILE A 76 -14.82 -1.90 16.93
N ILE A 77 -15.96 -1.22 16.78
CA ILE A 77 -16.83 -0.80 17.89
C ILE A 77 -18.16 -1.51 17.74
N ASP A 78 -18.73 -1.99 18.86
CA ASP A 78 -20.08 -2.52 18.89
C ASP A 78 -21.10 -1.40 18.62
N PRO A 79 -21.79 -1.41 17.46
CA PRO A 79 -22.74 -0.37 17.11
C PRO A 79 -23.97 -0.33 18.05
N SER A 80 -24.30 -1.42 18.73
CA SER A 80 -25.48 -1.50 19.60
C SER A 80 -25.38 -0.55 20.80
N LEU A 81 -24.17 -0.33 21.31
CA LEU A 81 -23.90 0.56 22.43
C LEU A 81 -23.97 2.04 22.09
N LEU A 82 -24.00 2.36 20.80
CA LEU A 82 -23.98 3.73 20.28
C LEU A 82 -25.36 4.20 19.78
N ILE A 83 -26.37 3.31 19.73
CA ILE A 83 -27.70 3.63 19.18
C ILE A 83 -28.37 4.77 19.93
N GLU A 84 -28.26 4.79 21.27
CA GLU A 84 -28.86 5.86 22.09
C GLU A 84 -28.07 7.17 22.03
N ASN A 85 -26.77 7.10 21.78
CA ASN A 85 -25.85 8.22 21.81
C ASN A 85 -24.90 8.26 20.61
N PRO A 86 -25.40 8.44 19.37
CA PRO A 86 -24.58 8.38 18.15
C PRO A 86 -23.51 9.47 18.08
N GLN A 87 -23.65 10.55 18.84
CA GLN A 87 -22.64 11.62 18.95
C GLN A 87 -21.30 11.10 19.51
N PHE A 88 -21.30 10.06 20.35
CA PHE A 88 -20.04 9.49 20.85
C PHE A 88 -19.21 8.83 19.76
N LEU A 89 -19.85 8.23 18.74
CA LEU A 89 -19.12 7.71 17.58
C LEU A 89 -18.44 8.85 16.82
N VAL A 90 -19.16 9.95 16.59
CA VAL A 90 -18.63 11.12 15.88
C VAL A 90 -17.43 11.71 16.62
N TYR A 91 -17.55 11.93 17.95
CA TYR A 91 -16.45 12.49 18.75
C TYR A 91 -15.26 11.55 18.83
N GLY A 92 -15.50 10.25 18.97
CA GLY A 92 -14.44 9.26 19.03
C GLY A 92 -13.67 9.12 17.72
N MET A 93 -14.38 9.16 16.59
CA MET A 93 -13.73 9.11 15.29
C MET A 93 -12.95 10.39 14.98
N LEU A 94 -13.46 11.57 15.36
CA LEU A 94 -12.72 12.84 15.29
C LEU A 94 -11.45 12.79 16.15
N ALA A 95 -11.56 12.34 17.40
CA ALA A 95 -10.44 12.21 18.32
C ALA A 95 -9.39 11.21 17.78
N SER A 96 -9.85 10.08 17.22
CA SER A 96 -8.97 9.06 16.66
C SER A 96 -8.19 9.57 15.43
N LEU A 97 -8.86 10.28 14.52
CA LEU A 97 -8.20 10.90 13.35
C LEU A 97 -7.14 11.91 13.78
N LEU A 98 -7.48 12.78 14.74
CA LEU A 98 -6.58 13.81 15.22
C LEU A 98 -5.38 13.19 15.97
N ALA A 99 -5.63 12.24 16.88
CA ALA A 99 -4.58 11.58 17.65
C ALA A 99 -3.59 10.81 16.77
N ALA A 100 -4.11 10.00 15.82
CA ALA A 100 -3.28 9.27 14.86
C ALA A 100 -2.53 10.22 13.94
N GLY A 101 -3.18 11.29 13.43
CA GLY A 101 -2.54 12.30 12.59
C GLY A 101 -1.40 13.04 13.32
N ILE A 102 -1.58 13.43 14.58
CA ILE A 102 -0.53 14.05 15.41
C ILE A 102 0.63 13.07 15.62
N TRP A 103 0.33 11.79 15.92
CA TRP A 103 1.37 10.77 16.05
C TRP A 103 2.19 10.61 14.77
N LEU A 104 1.53 10.55 13.61
CA LEU A 104 2.21 10.45 12.31
C LEU A 104 3.05 11.70 12.01
N LEU A 105 2.57 12.89 12.36
CA LEU A 105 3.35 14.12 12.24
C LEU A 105 4.63 14.03 13.06
N ILE A 106 4.54 13.63 14.34
CA ILE A 106 5.69 13.48 15.23
C ILE A 106 6.67 12.43 14.69
N ALA A 107 6.16 11.26 14.27
CA ALA A 107 6.97 10.18 13.70
C ALA A 107 7.69 10.63 12.43
N SER A 108 6.99 11.31 11.52
CA SER A 108 7.57 11.83 10.27
C SER A 108 8.62 12.91 10.52
N MET A 109 8.41 13.79 11.50
CA MET A 109 9.41 14.79 11.90
C MET A 109 10.68 14.15 12.47
N LYS A 110 10.54 13.01 13.16
CA LYS A 110 11.66 12.24 13.73
C LYS A 110 12.28 11.27 12.73
N GLY A 111 11.67 11.08 11.55
CA GLY A 111 12.10 10.08 10.57
C GLY A 111 11.83 8.64 11.01
N TRP A 112 10.89 8.41 11.93
CA TRP A 112 10.52 7.07 12.38
C TRP A 112 9.53 6.43 11.43
N PRO A 113 9.85 5.27 10.83
CA PRO A 113 8.88 4.49 10.08
C PRO A 113 7.93 3.81 11.08
N VAL A 114 6.67 4.23 11.09
CA VAL A 114 5.64 3.66 11.97
C VAL A 114 4.49 3.09 11.14
N SER A 115 3.71 2.18 11.70
CA SER A 115 2.51 1.68 11.03
C SER A 115 1.34 2.64 11.24
N THR A 116 0.83 3.20 10.17
CA THR A 116 -0.34 4.08 10.18
C THR A 116 -1.60 3.29 10.54
N THR A 117 -1.71 2.04 10.09
CA THR A 117 -2.83 1.14 10.44
C THR A 117 -2.86 0.83 11.93
N HIS A 118 -1.71 0.52 12.55
CA HIS A 118 -1.66 0.33 14.00
C HIS A 118 -2.07 1.59 14.76
N SER A 119 -1.65 2.75 14.26
CA SER A 119 -1.95 4.04 14.89
C SER A 119 -3.43 4.33 14.93
N ILE A 120 -4.14 4.17 13.81
CA ILE A 120 -5.58 4.47 13.76
C ILE A 120 -6.42 3.40 14.46
N VAL A 121 -6.09 2.11 14.29
CA VAL A 121 -6.81 1.04 14.99
C VAL A 121 -6.62 1.18 16.51
N GLY A 122 -5.40 1.45 16.95
CA GLY A 122 -5.09 1.72 18.35
C GLY A 122 -5.82 2.94 18.90
N ALA A 123 -5.94 4.01 18.11
CA ALA A 123 -6.67 5.22 18.51
C ALA A 123 -8.18 4.93 18.68
N ILE A 124 -8.79 4.17 17.75
CA ILE A 124 -10.21 3.78 17.83
C ILE A 124 -10.45 2.85 19.03
N VAL A 125 -9.61 1.84 19.24
CA VAL A 125 -9.68 0.94 20.40
C VAL A 125 -9.51 1.73 21.71
N GLY A 126 -8.52 2.63 21.76
CA GLY A 126 -8.26 3.46 22.94
C GLY A 126 -9.42 4.38 23.29
N PHE A 127 -10.00 5.04 22.29
CA PHE A 127 -11.21 5.84 22.47
C PHE A 127 -12.38 4.97 22.99
N SER A 128 -12.63 3.83 22.35
CA SER A 128 -13.74 2.97 22.69
C SER A 128 -13.62 2.44 24.12
N ALA A 129 -12.45 1.94 24.50
CA ALA A 129 -12.19 1.40 25.84
C ALA A 129 -12.29 2.49 26.93
N ALA A 130 -11.74 3.70 26.67
CA ALA A 130 -11.72 4.77 27.65
C ALA A 130 -13.06 5.54 27.72
N GLY A 131 -13.74 5.74 26.59
CA GLY A 131 -14.95 6.55 26.51
C GLY A 131 -16.26 5.77 26.68
N LEU A 132 -16.29 4.51 26.26
CA LEU A 132 -17.49 3.66 26.27
C LEU A 132 -17.35 2.42 27.16
N GLY A 133 -16.13 2.08 27.57
CA GLY A 133 -15.81 0.88 28.33
C GLY A 133 -15.16 -0.20 27.46
N VAL A 134 -14.42 -1.10 28.12
CA VAL A 134 -13.65 -2.17 27.46
C VAL A 134 -14.56 -3.13 26.67
N ASP A 135 -15.80 -3.30 27.12
CA ASP A 135 -16.80 -4.18 26.50
C ASP A 135 -17.39 -3.60 25.21
N ALA A 136 -17.16 -2.31 24.93
CA ALA A 136 -17.58 -1.67 23.69
C ALA A 136 -16.66 -1.99 22.50
N VAL A 137 -15.51 -2.61 22.74
CA VAL A 137 -14.56 -3.01 21.72
C VAL A 137 -14.92 -4.41 21.21
N GLU A 138 -15.05 -4.54 19.90
CA GLU A 138 -15.21 -5.81 19.22
C GLU A 138 -13.88 -6.59 19.18
N TRP A 139 -13.49 -7.16 20.34
CA TRP A 139 -12.21 -7.83 20.55
C TRP A 139 -11.94 -8.97 19.55
N THR A 140 -13.00 -9.65 19.10
CA THR A 140 -12.88 -10.68 18.05
C THR A 140 -12.36 -10.06 16.75
N LYS A 141 -12.88 -8.90 16.36
CA LYS A 141 -12.46 -8.19 15.15
C LYS A 141 -11.07 -7.60 15.29
N VAL A 142 -10.80 -6.97 16.43
CA VAL A 142 -9.45 -6.46 16.77
C VAL A 142 -8.43 -7.60 16.75
N GLY A 143 -8.78 -8.77 17.29
CA GLY A 143 -7.94 -9.96 17.26
C GLY A 143 -7.65 -10.46 15.83
N GLN A 144 -8.65 -10.45 14.96
CA GLN A 144 -8.46 -10.78 13.52
C GLN A 144 -7.52 -9.79 12.82
N ILE A 145 -7.70 -8.49 13.09
CA ILE A 145 -6.82 -7.45 12.56
C ILE A 145 -5.39 -7.63 13.09
N ALA A 146 -5.22 -7.85 14.39
CA ALA A 146 -3.91 -8.08 15.00
C ALA A 146 -3.24 -9.35 14.47
N ALA A 147 -4.00 -10.43 14.25
CA ALA A 147 -3.49 -11.65 13.62
C ALA A 147 -3.01 -11.39 12.20
N SER A 148 -3.68 -10.53 11.43
CA SER A 148 -3.25 -10.16 10.08
C SER A 148 -1.89 -9.44 10.06
N TRP A 149 -1.54 -8.72 11.13
CA TRP A 149 -0.24 -8.06 11.28
C TRP A 149 0.93 -9.05 11.50
N LEU A 150 0.63 -10.25 11.96
CA LEU A 150 1.61 -11.35 12.06
C LEU A 150 1.66 -12.17 10.77
N VAL A 151 0.50 -12.45 10.19
CA VAL A 151 0.38 -13.28 8.98
C VAL A 151 0.93 -12.56 7.75
N SER A 152 0.70 -11.24 7.60
CA SER A 152 1.11 -10.50 6.41
C SER A 152 2.63 -10.47 6.20
N PRO A 153 3.50 -10.20 7.18
CA PRO A 153 4.95 -10.28 6.98
C PRO A 153 5.46 -11.70 6.73
N LEU A 154 4.85 -12.72 7.35
CA LEU A 154 5.21 -14.13 7.09
C LEU A 154 4.85 -14.53 5.65
N LEU A 155 3.66 -14.16 5.19
CA LEU A 155 3.23 -14.42 3.82
C LEU A 155 4.12 -13.71 2.80
N ALA A 156 4.34 -12.40 3.01
CA ALA A 156 5.20 -11.61 2.13
C ALA A 156 6.65 -12.13 2.12
N GLY A 157 7.18 -12.53 3.28
CA GLY A 157 8.49 -13.15 3.41
C GLY A 157 8.60 -14.47 2.65
N SER A 158 7.58 -15.33 2.77
CA SER A 158 7.53 -16.61 2.05
C SER A 158 7.47 -16.41 0.53
N ILE A 159 6.62 -15.48 0.05
CA ILE A 159 6.53 -15.14 -1.37
C ILE A 159 7.86 -14.57 -1.87
N ALA A 160 8.46 -13.65 -1.12
CA ALA A 160 9.74 -13.02 -1.46
C ALA A 160 10.87 -14.05 -1.54
N PHE A 161 10.92 -15.00 -0.59
CA PHE A 161 11.87 -16.11 -0.60
C PHE A 161 11.75 -16.93 -1.88
N VAL A 162 10.54 -17.37 -2.23
CA VAL A 162 10.30 -18.18 -3.44
C VAL A 162 10.62 -17.39 -4.71
N LEU A 163 10.19 -16.13 -4.79
CA LEU A 163 10.49 -15.27 -5.94
C LEU A 163 11.99 -15.07 -6.12
N PHE A 164 12.72 -14.75 -5.05
CA PHE A 164 14.15 -14.54 -5.16
C PHE A 164 14.92 -15.84 -5.47
N LYS A 165 14.51 -16.98 -4.90
CA LYS A 165 15.05 -18.29 -5.28
C LYS A 165 14.82 -18.59 -6.76
N SER A 166 13.64 -18.27 -7.30
CA SER A 166 13.39 -18.43 -8.74
C SER A 166 14.31 -17.54 -9.58
N VAL A 167 14.58 -16.30 -9.14
CA VAL A 167 15.54 -15.40 -9.81
C VAL A 167 16.95 -15.96 -9.76
N GLN A 168 17.39 -16.48 -8.60
CA GLN A 168 18.70 -17.10 -8.48
C GLN A 168 18.85 -18.27 -9.47
N THR A 169 17.94 -19.24 -9.39
CA THR A 169 18.03 -20.47 -10.19
C THR A 169 17.84 -20.25 -11.69
N LEU A 170 16.89 -19.38 -12.09
CA LEU A 170 16.57 -19.18 -13.50
C LEU A 170 17.50 -18.17 -14.19
N ILE A 171 18.10 -17.24 -13.44
CA ILE A 171 18.85 -16.13 -14.01
C ILE A 171 20.30 -16.14 -13.55
N PHE A 172 20.58 -16.05 -12.23
CA PHE A 172 21.95 -15.87 -11.74
C PHE A 172 22.81 -17.14 -11.84
N ASP A 173 22.22 -18.32 -11.65
CA ASP A 173 22.92 -19.61 -11.73
C ASP A 173 23.04 -20.10 -13.18
N ASN A 174 22.61 -19.34 -14.19
CA ASN A 174 22.70 -19.70 -15.60
C ASN A 174 24.08 -19.38 -16.17
N GLU A 175 24.54 -20.12 -17.17
CA GLU A 175 25.82 -19.90 -17.86
C GLU A 175 25.89 -18.49 -18.51
N ASP A 176 24.78 -17.95 -19.01
CA ASP A 176 24.65 -16.56 -19.48
C ASP A 176 23.51 -15.87 -18.71
N PRO A 177 23.80 -15.26 -17.55
CA PRO A 177 22.80 -14.59 -16.73
C PRO A 177 22.07 -13.45 -17.44
N PHE A 178 22.76 -12.77 -18.39
CA PHE A 178 22.14 -11.67 -19.14
C PHE A 178 21.15 -12.18 -20.19
N ALA A 179 21.47 -13.24 -20.91
CA ALA A 179 20.53 -13.87 -21.84
C ALA A 179 19.33 -14.47 -21.08
N ALA A 180 19.58 -15.09 -19.92
CA ALA A 180 18.54 -15.59 -19.04
C ALA A 180 17.64 -14.47 -18.53
N ALA A 181 18.20 -13.33 -18.09
CA ALA A 181 17.41 -12.17 -17.65
C ALA A 181 16.47 -11.68 -18.77
N LYS A 182 16.95 -11.55 -19.99
CA LYS A 182 16.13 -11.19 -21.15
C LYS A 182 14.98 -12.15 -21.43
N ARG A 183 15.16 -13.42 -21.11
CA ARG A 183 14.13 -14.44 -21.31
C ARG A 183 13.08 -14.42 -20.19
N TYR A 184 13.51 -14.28 -18.93
CA TYR A 184 12.63 -14.48 -17.78
C TYR A 184 12.05 -13.20 -17.18
N VAL A 185 12.74 -12.05 -17.27
CA VAL A 185 12.23 -10.78 -16.73
C VAL A 185 10.88 -10.37 -17.35
N PRO A 186 10.60 -10.53 -18.66
CA PRO A 186 9.28 -10.30 -19.21
C PRO A 186 8.17 -11.13 -18.55
N MET A 187 8.47 -12.36 -18.12
CA MET A 187 7.51 -13.21 -17.41
C MET A 187 7.19 -12.65 -16.01
N TYR A 188 8.18 -12.14 -15.30
CA TYR A 188 7.95 -11.44 -14.03
C TYR A 188 7.16 -10.13 -14.24
N MET A 189 7.38 -9.41 -15.33
CA MET A 189 6.57 -8.23 -15.68
C MET A 189 5.11 -8.60 -15.94
N PHE A 190 4.86 -9.72 -16.65
CA PHE A 190 3.52 -10.26 -16.79
C PHE A 190 2.89 -10.53 -15.43
N LEU A 191 3.61 -11.17 -14.52
CA LEU A 191 3.14 -11.51 -13.18
C LEU A 191 2.76 -10.26 -12.38
N VAL A 192 3.57 -9.19 -12.44
CA VAL A 192 3.25 -7.90 -11.81
C VAL A 192 1.92 -7.35 -12.31
N GLY A 193 1.77 -7.21 -13.63
CA GLY A 193 0.57 -6.67 -14.25
C GLY A 193 -0.66 -7.55 -13.96
N PHE A 194 -0.51 -8.86 -14.04
CA PHE A 194 -1.57 -9.82 -13.80
C PHE A 194 -2.10 -9.78 -12.36
N ILE A 195 -1.22 -9.86 -11.35
CA ILE A 195 -1.63 -9.91 -9.93
C ILE A 195 -2.38 -8.64 -9.56
N ILE A 196 -1.81 -7.47 -9.85
CA ILE A 196 -2.44 -6.20 -9.48
C ILE A 196 -3.78 -6.01 -10.18
N SER A 197 -3.85 -6.30 -11.48
CA SER A 197 -5.09 -6.17 -12.23
C SER A 197 -6.16 -7.15 -11.76
N MET A 198 -5.79 -8.40 -11.52
CA MET A 198 -6.72 -9.44 -11.09
C MET A 198 -7.42 -9.07 -9.79
N VAL A 199 -6.65 -8.67 -8.76
CA VAL A 199 -7.24 -8.32 -7.47
C VAL A 199 -8.04 -7.02 -7.56
N THR A 200 -7.55 -6.02 -8.29
CA THR A 200 -8.27 -4.76 -8.50
C THR A 200 -9.62 -4.98 -9.16
N MET A 201 -9.69 -5.84 -10.18
CA MET A 201 -10.93 -6.10 -10.93
C MET A 201 -11.92 -6.97 -10.16
N VAL A 202 -11.44 -7.97 -9.42
CA VAL A 202 -12.33 -8.87 -8.66
C VAL A 202 -12.95 -8.16 -7.46
N LYS A 203 -12.22 -7.26 -6.81
CA LYS A 203 -12.61 -6.67 -5.53
C LYS A 203 -12.69 -5.14 -5.56
N GLY A 204 -11.69 -4.49 -6.14
CA GLY A 204 -11.52 -3.04 -6.02
C GLY A 204 -12.58 -2.21 -6.73
N LEU A 205 -13.08 -2.63 -7.88
CA LEU A 205 -13.98 -1.82 -8.70
C LEU A 205 -15.46 -1.86 -8.29
N LYS A 206 -15.82 -2.64 -7.29
CA LYS A 206 -17.22 -2.78 -6.84
C LYS A 206 -17.81 -1.46 -6.33
N HIS A 207 -17.01 -0.66 -5.64
CA HIS A 207 -17.48 0.63 -5.09
C HIS A 207 -17.71 1.72 -6.15
N VAL A 208 -17.12 1.57 -7.35
CA VAL A 208 -17.41 2.44 -8.52
C VAL A 208 -18.53 1.87 -9.41
N GLY A 209 -19.25 0.86 -8.94
CA GLY A 209 -20.39 0.27 -9.63
C GLY A 209 -20.03 -0.72 -10.75
N LEU A 210 -18.76 -1.10 -10.90
CA LEU A 210 -18.30 -2.07 -11.88
C LEU A 210 -18.24 -3.47 -11.24
N HIS A 211 -19.21 -4.29 -11.58
CA HIS A 211 -19.30 -5.69 -11.14
C HIS A 211 -18.87 -6.61 -12.28
N LEU A 212 -17.58 -6.95 -12.33
CA LEU A 212 -17.06 -7.88 -13.31
C LEU A 212 -17.20 -9.32 -12.78
N SER A 213 -17.56 -10.25 -13.67
CA SER A 213 -17.48 -11.68 -13.36
C SER A 213 -16.02 -12.11 -13.16
N PHE A 214 -15.80 -13.23 -12.47
CA PHE A 214 -14.45 -13.79 -12.31
C PHE A 214 -13.76 -14.03 -13.65
N GLU A 215 -14.50 -14.57 -14.64
CA GLU A 215 -13.98 -14.86 -15.97
C GLU A 215 -13.56 -13.58 -16.71
N SER A 216 -14.40 -12.54 -16.68
CA SER A 216 -14.06 -11.23 -17.27
C SER A 216 -12.85 -10.60 -16.59
N SER A 217 -12.76 -10.70 -15.26
CA SER A 217 -11.63 -10.20 -14.48
C SER A 217 -10.33 -10.93 -14.82
N LEU A 218 -10.41 -12.26 -14.97
CA LEU A 218 -9.27 -13.10 -15.36
C LEU A 218 -8.78 -12.75 -16.76
N LEU A 219 -9.70 -12.64 -17.74
CA LEU A 219 -9.34 -12.29 -19.11
C LEU A 219 -8.66 -10.91 -19.17
N LEU A 220 -9.25 -9.90 -18.52
CA LEU A 220 -8.68 -8.56 -18.50
C LEU A 220 -7.33 -8.53 -17.79
N ALA A 221 -7.15 -9.27 -16.69
CA ALA A 221 -5.87 -9.35 -15.99
C ALA A 221 -4.79 -10.00 -16.85
N VAL A 222 -5.13 -11.04 -17.64
CA VAL A 222 -4.21 -11.64 -18.61
C VAL A 222 -3.82 -10.64 -19.69
N VAL A 223 -4.79 -9.90 -20.23
CA VAL A 223 -4.53 -8.87 -21.24
C VAL A 223 -3.62 -7.77 -20.70
N ILE A 224 -3.90 -7.25 -19.50
CA ILE A 224 -3.06 -6.22 -18.88
C ILE A 224 -1.67 -6.77 -18.56
N GLY A 225 -1.56 -7.99 -18.04
CA GLY A 225 -0.29 -8.65 -17.83
C GLY A 225 0.53 -8.77 -19.13
N ALA A 226 -0.12 -9.15 -20.23
CA ALA A 226 0.52 -9.22 -21.55
C ALA A 226 0.96 -7.84 -22.08
N ILE A 227 0.18 -6.78 -21.84
CA ILE A 227 0.56 -5.41 -22.17
C ILE A 227 1.78 -4.98 -21.38
N VAL A 228 1.80 -5.21 -20.05
CA VAL A 228 2.94 -4.89 -19.18
C VAL A 228 4.19 -5.64 -19.63
N MET A 229 4.06 -6.93 -19.94
CA MET A 229 5.14 -7.74 -20.52
C MET A 229 5.65 -7.16 -21.83
N GLY A 230 4.75 -6.76 -22.75
CA GLY A 230 5.12 -6.17 -24.04
C GLY A 230 5.86 -4.84 -23.90
N ILE A 231 5.41 -3.97 -23.00
CA ILE A 231 6.12 -2.73 -22.66
C ILE A 231 7.51 -3.05 -22.12
N GLY A 232 7.61 -4.04 -21.21
CA GLY A 232 8.87 -4.50 -20.66
C GLY A 232 9.86 -4.96 -21.72
N VAL A 233 9.43 -5.80 -22.65
CA VAL A 233 10.26 -6.26 -23.79
C VAL A 233 10.75 -5.10 -24.67
N LEU A 234 9.88 -4.09 -24.91
CA LEU A 234 10.29 -2.91 -25.69
C LEU A 234 11.33 -2.06 -24.96
N MET A 235 11.17 -1.89 -23.65
CA MET A 235 12.13 -1.14 -22.83
C MET A 235 13.46 -1.88 -22.70
N GLU A 236 13.43 -3.19 -22.52
CA GLU A 236 14.62 -4.05 -22.46
C GLU A 236 15.45 -3.97 -23.73
N ARG A 237 14.81 -3.96 -24.91
CA ARG A 237 15.52 -3.77 -26.20
C ARG A 237 16.32 -2.46 -26.25
N LYS A 238 15.84 -1.40 -25.59
CA LYS A 238 16.58 -0.13 -25.47
C LYS A 238 17.80 -0.29 -24.56
N VAL A 239 17.66 -0.99 -23.42
CA VAL A 239 18.79 -1.27 -22.51
C VAL A 239 19.85 -2.13 -23.20
N ALA A 240 19.45 -3.17 -23.92
CA ALA A 240 20.36 -4.03 -24.66
C ALA A 240 21.14 -3.25 -25.75
N ARG A 241 20.48 -2.34 -26.46
CA ARG A 241 21.16 -1.47 -27.45
C ARG A 241 22.15 -0.50 -26.81
N SER A 242 21.85 0.05 -25.65
CA SER A 242 22.78 0.92 -24.90
C SER A 242 24.02 0.13 -24.46
N ARG A 243 23.83 -1.10 -24.00
CA ARG A 243 24.91 -1.99 -23.57
C ARG A 243 25.88 -2.36 -24.71
N LEU A 244 25.37 -2.59 -25.91
CA LEU A 244 26.23 -2.86 -27.08
C LEU A 244 27.18 -1.71 -27.39
N LYS A 245 26.79 -0.47 -27.08
CA LYS A 245 27.65 0.71 -27.20
C LYS A 245 28.69 0.81 -26.08
N GLU A 246 28.39 0.30 -24.88
CA GLU A 246 29.30 0.27 -23.73
C GLU A 246 30.28 -0.91 -23.77
N LYS A 247 29.92 -2.03 -24.40
CA LYS A 247 30.76 -3.24 -24.53
C LYS A 247 32.15 -2.99 -25.12
N ASN A 248 32.31 -1.97 -25.92
CA ASN A 248 33.61 -1.56 -26.46
C ASN A 248 34.56 -0.92 -25.43
N ARG A 249 34.13 -0.75 -24.16
CA ARG A 249 34.86 -0.05 -23.08
C ARG A 249 35.17 -0.88 -21.84
N ALA A 250 34.51 -2.01 -21.60
CA ALA A 250 34.69 -2.83 -20.41
C ALA A 250 34.62 -4.32 -20.73
N THR A 251 35.54 -5.10 -20.17
CA THR A 251 35.60 -6.60 -20.28
C THR A 251 35.68 -7.22 -18.89
N GLY A 252 34.83 -8.21 -18.59
CA GLY A 252 34.89 -9.02 -17.37
C GLY A 252 33.53 -9.44 -16.80
N ASP A 253 33.52 -10.34 -15.82
CA ASP A 253 32.32 -10.87 -15.16
C ASP A 253 31.47 -9.80 -14.47
N ASP A 254 32.11 -8.77 -13.90
CA ASP A 254 31.41 -7.61 -13.30
C ASP A 254 30.52 -6.88 -14.30
N PHE A 255 30.83 -6.94 -15.59
CA PHE A 255 30.06 -6.34 -16.65
C PHE A 255 28.73 -7.08 -16.88
N ASP A 256 28.69 -8.38 -16.73
CA ASP A 256 27.49 -9.19 -16.96
C ASP A 256 26.48 -9.04 -15.81
N PHE A 257 26.92 -9.03 -14.56
CA PHE A 257 26.08 -8.74 -13.39
C PHE A 257 25.50 -7.32 -13.44
N SER A 258 26.29 -6.31 -13.81
CA SER A 258 25.80 -4.95 -13.99
C SER A 258 24.71 -4.88 -15.08
N GLY A 259 24.82 -5.68 -16.13
CA GLY A 259 23.80 -5.77 -17.18
C GLY A 259 22.49 -6.39 -16.70
N VAL A 260 22.55 -7.44 -15.91
CA VAL A 260 21.38 -8.10 -15.30
C VAL A 260 20.65 -7.13 -14.35
N GLU A 261 21.38 -6.46 -13.48
CA GLU A 261 20.79 -5.51 -12.53
C GLU A 261 20.16 -4.28 -13.24
N LYS A 262 20.68 -3.84 -14.40
CA LYS A 262 20.03 -2.81 -15.23
C LYS A 262 18.67 -3.28 -15.75
N VAL A 263 18.52 -4.55 -16.14
CA VAL A 263 17.24 -5.13 -16.58
C VAL A 263 16.27 -5.24 -15.37
N PHE A 264 16.76 -5.66 -14.21
CA PHE A 264 15.97 -5.65 -12.99
C PHE A 264 15.57 -4.24 -12.53
N GLY A 265 16.38 -3.22 -12.82
CA GLY A 265 16.02 -1.83 -12.58
C GLY A 265 14.75 -1.40 -13.32
N LEU A 266 14.52 -1.90 -14.55
CA LEU A 266 13.24 -1.70 -15.23
C LEU A 266 12.09 -2.40 -14.51
N LEU A 267 12.29 -3.66 -14.13
CA LEU A 267 11.29 -4.43 -13.40
C LEU A 267 10.93 -3.77 -12.07
N MET A 268 11.91 -3.21 -11.36
CA MET A 268 11.72 -2.43 -10.14
C MET A 268 10.80 -1.22 -10.35
N MET A 269 10.85 -0.55 -11.48
CA MET A 269 9.94 0.56 -11.77
C MET A 269 8.49 0.09 -11.85
N PHE A 270 8.22 -1.06 -12.47
CA PHE A 270 6.88 -1.65 -12.51
C PHE A 270 6.40 -2.12 -11.14
N THR A 271 7.27 -2.75 -10.36
CA THR A 271 6.91 -3.16 -8.99
C THR A 271 6.73 -1.97 -8.05
N ALA A 272 7.43 -0.85 -8.26
CA ALA A 272 7.19 0.39 -7.54
C ALA A 272 5.80 0.95 -7.84
N CYS A 273 5.36 0.95 -9.11
CA CYS A 273 3.98 1.31 -9.48
C CYS A 273 2.97 0.39 -8.79
N ALA A 274 3.22 -0.92 -8.81
CA ALA A 274 2.37 -1.91 -8.16
C ALA A 274 2.28 -1.71 -6.64
N MET A 275 3.42 -1.47 -5.99
CA MET A 275 3.46 -1.24 -4.54
C MET A 275 2.79 0.07 -4.14
N ALA A 276 2.98 1.16 -4.91
CA ALA A 276 2.29 2.42 -4.66
C ALA A 276 0.77 2.26 -4.79
N PHE A 277 0.30 1.54 -5.81
CA PHE A 277 -1.12 1.24 -5.97
C PHE A 277 -1.66 0.40 -4.80
N ALA A 278 -0.95 -0.67 -4.43
CA ALA A 278 -1.31 -1.54 -3.31
C ALA A 278 -1.37 -0.76 -1.99
N HIS A 279 -0.37 0.07 -1.72
CA HIS A 279 -0.28 0.94 -0.55
C HIS A 279 -1.48 1.89 -0.50
N GLY A 280 -1.71 2.67 -1.55
CA GLY A 280 -2.85 3.60 -1.61
C GLY A 280 -4.20 2.89 -1.39
N SER A 281 -4.36 1.67 -1.93
CA SER A 281 -5.60 0.88 -1.78
C SER A 281 -5.87 0.40 -0.35
N ASN A 282 -4.83 0.15 0.44
CA ASN A 282 -4.96 -0.28 1.83
C ASN A 282 -5.02 0.92 2.79
N ASP A 283 -4.07 1.83 2.66
CA ASP A 283 -3.77 2.78 3.72
C ASP A 283 -4.64 4.05 3.66
N VAL A 284 -5.32 4.32 2.53
CA VAL A 284 -6.36 5.36 2.46
C VAL A 284 -7.47 5.12 3.48
N ALA A 285 -7.78 3.87 3.79
CA ALA A 285 -8.81 3.48 4.74
C ALA A 285 -8.52 3.95 6.17
N ASN A 286 -7.25 4.14 6.53
CA ASN A 286 -6.83 4.64 7.83
C ASN A 286 -7.34 6.07 8.11
N ALA A 287 -7.49 6.87 7.06
CA ALA A 287 -8.05 8.22 7.15
C ALA A 287 -9.55 8.25 6.80
N VAL A 288 -9.91 7.54 5.74
CA VAL A 288 -11.26 7.58 5.16
C VAL A 288 -12.26 6.75 5.97
N GLY A 289 -11.83 5.69 6.66
CA GLY A 289 -12.70 4.85 7.49
C GLY A 289 -13.45 5.63 8.58
N PRO A 290 -12.72 6.28 9.50
CA PRO A 290 -13.35 7.12 10.52
C PRO A 290 -14.12 8.30 9.94
N LEU A 291 -13.61 8.95 8.88
CA LEU A 291 -14.31 10.03 8.17
C LEU A 291 -15.65 9.57 7.62
N ALA A 292 -15.68 8.42 6.94
CA ALA A 292 -16.91 7.85 6.39
C ALA A 292 -17.90 7.43 7.48
N ALA A 293 -17.41 7.00 8.65
CA ALA A 293 -18.25 6.72 9.81
C ALA A 293 -18.98 7.98 10.29
N ILE A 294 -18.27 9.10 10.42
CA ILE A 294 -18.85 10.39 10.83
C ILE A 294 -19.90 10.85 9.82
N ILE A 295 -19.57 10.87 8.53
CA ILE A 295 -20.48 11.28 7.46
C ILE A 295 -21.75 10.42 7.49
N SER A 296 -21.60 9.10 7.61
CA SER A 296 -22.73 8.17 7.66
C SER A 296 -23.71 8.49 8.81
N VAL A 297 -23.18 8.84 9.99
CA VAL A 297 -24.01 9.18 11.15
C VAL A 297 -24.69 10.56 10.98
N VAL A 298 -24.00 11.53 10.41
CA VAL A 298 -24.56 12.86 10.18
C VAL A 298 -25.65 12.82 9.11
N ASP A 299 -25.39 12.17 7.97
CA ASP A 299 -26.34 12.04 6.85
C ASP A 299 -27.59 11.27 7.22
N SER A 300 -27.47 10.29 8.14
CA SER A 300 -28.61 9.51 8.64
C SER A 300 -29.31 10.15 9.84
N ALA A 301 -29.03 11.41 10.16
CA ALA A 301 -29.58 12.13 11.32
C ALA A 301 -29.37 11.37 12.65
N GLY A 302 -28.23 10.69 12.80
CA GLY A 302 -27.86 9.96 14.02
C GLY A 302 -28.19 8.47 14.02
N GLN A 303 -28.65 7.90 12.90
CA GLN A 303 -28.87 6.45 12.83
C GLN A 303 -27.55 5.72 12.58
N ILE A 304 -27.21 4.83 13.52
CA ILE A 304 -26.03 3.97 13.42
C ILE A 304 -26.40 2.69 12.67
N GLY A 305 -25.50 2.20 11.82
CA GLY A 305 -25.71 0.97 11.06
C GLY A 305 -26.53 1.13 9.78
N ALA A 306 -26.98 2.34 9.45
CA ALA A 306 -27.60 2.60 8.14
C ALA A 306 -26.63 2.21 7.02
N LYS A 307 -27.14 1.55 5.96
CA LYS A 307 -26.39 1.26 4.74
C LYS A 307 -26.19 2.56 3.93
N ALA A 308 -25.42 3.51 4.48
CA ALA A 308 -25.01 4.66 3.69
C ALA A 308 -23.88 4.20 2.76
N SER A 309 -24.07 4.39 1.47
CA SER A 309 -22.98 4.23 0.50
C SER A 309 -21.93 5.29 0.81
N MET A 310 -20.67 4.90 0.84
CA MET A 310 -19.57 5.85 1.01
C MET A 310 -19.52 6.78 -0.23
N PRO A 311 -19.60 8.10 -0.04
CA PRO A 311 -19.50 9.02 -1.17
C PRO A 311 -18.13 8.92 -1.84
N TRP A 312 -18.10 8.86 -3.16
CA TRP A 312 -16.86 8.72 -3.95
C TRP A 312 -15.82 9.82 -3.66
N TRP A 313 -16.27 11.03 -3.34
CA TRP A 313 -15.42 12.19 -3.06
C TRP A 313 -14.59 12.02 -1.77
N VAL A 314 -15.01 11.14 -0.85
CA VAL A 314 -14.30 10.85 0.39
C VAL A 314 -12.99 10.12 0.09
N LEU A 315 -13.00 9.17 -0.87
CA LEU A 315 -11.77 8.51 -1.34
C LEU A 315 -10.85 9.48 -2.09
N VAL A 316 -11.42 10.43 -2.85
CA VAL A 316 -10.64 11.48 -3.53
C VAL A 316 -9.99 12.41 -2.51
N LEU A 317 -10.69 12.78 -1.43
CA LEU A 317 -10.14 13.59 -0.33
C LEU A 317 -9.00 12.83 0.36
N GLY A 318 -9.19 11.56 0.69
CA GLY A 318 -8.16 10.73 1.30
C GLY A 318 -6.94 10.54 0.39
N GLY A 319 -7.14 10.15 -0.86
CA GLY A 319 -6.08 10.03 -1.86
C GLY A 319 -5.34 11.35 -2.10
N GLY A 320 -6.06 12.46 -2.17
CA GLY A 320 -5.49 13.81 -2.26
C GLY A 320 -4.63 14.17 -1.05
N GLY A 321 -5.08 13.83 0.15
CA GLY A 321 -4.30 14.01 1.39
C GLY A 321 -3.00 13.21 1.38
N ILE A 322 -3.05 11.93 0.97
CA ILE A 322 -1.86 11.08 0.79
C ILE A 322 -0.87 11.74 -0.18
N VAL A 323 -1.34 12.19 -1.34
CA VAL A 323 -0.50 12.85 -2.35
C VAL A 323 0.16 14.11 -1.80
N VAL A 324 -0.58 14.96 -1.06
CA VAL A 324 -0.03 16.17 -0.46
C VAL A 324 1.01 15.83 0.60
N GLY A 325 0.77 14.82 1.44
CA GLY A 325 1.73 14.34 2.43
C GLY A 325 3.04 13.86 1.80
N LEU A 326 2.92 13.04 0.77
CA LEU A 326 4.02 12.49 0.00
C LEU A 326 4.88 13.58 -0.67
N VAL A 327 4.25 14.56 -1.32
CA VAL A 327 4.98 15.65 -2.01
C VAL A 327 5.66 16.59 -1.02
N THR A 328 5.02 16.88 0.11
CA THR A 328 5.54 17.84 1.09
C THR A 328 6.61 17.26 2.01
N TYR A 329 6.43 16.02 2.46
CA TYR A 329 7.29 15.42 3.50
C TYR A 329 7.95 14.11 3.10
N GLY A 330 7.35 13.35 2.17
CA GLY A 330 7.79 11.99 1.81
C GLY A 330 9.25 11.89 1.36
N ARG A 331 9.80 12.95 0.71
CA ARG A 331 11.20 13.00 0.31
C ARG A 331 12.18 12.74 1.46
N ARG A 332 11.89 13.26 2.67
CA ARG A 332 12.75 13.09 3.84
C ARG A 332 12.75 11.64 4.32
N VAL A 333 11.56 11.05 4.41
CA VAL A 333 11.40 9.68 4.91
C VAL A 333 11.94 8.66 3.91
N ILE A 334 11.71 8.85 2.60
CA ILE A 334 12.30 8.01 1.53
C ILE A 334 13.84 8.01 1.61
N ALA A 335 14.44 9.18 1.81
CA ALA A 335 15.90 9.29 1.91
C ALA A 335 16.43 8.53 3.12
N THR A 336 15.78 8.63 4.28
CA THR A 336 16.19 7.93 5.50
C THR A 336 16.09 6.41 5.37
N VAL A 337 14.96 5.92 4.84
CA VAL A 337 14.71 4.48 4.69
C VAL A 337 15.57 3.89 3.56
N GLY A 338 15.71 4.60 2.44
CA GLY A 338 16.47 4.12 1.28
C GLY A 338 17.98 3.95 1.54
N THR A 339 18.53 4.66 2.53
CA THR A 339 19.96 4.57 2.89
C THR A 339 20.24 3.70 4.10
N GLY A 340 19.24 3.36 4.92
CA GLY A 340 19.42 2.80 6.27
C GLY A 340 19.07 1.31 6.43
N ILE A 341 18.35 0.68 5.49
CA ILE A 341 17.78 -0.65 5.75
C ILE A 341 18.68 -1.79 5.28
N THR A 342 19.23 -1.74 4.08
CA THR A 342 20.23 -2.69 3.56
C THR A 342 20.71 -2.26 2.17
N GLU A 343 21.88 -2.73 1.73
CA GLU A 343 22.29 -2.61 0.33
C GLU A 343 21.42 -3.52 -0.54
N LEU A 344 20.30 -2.99 -1.01
CA LEU A 344 19.42 -3.70 -1.94
C LEU A 344 19.91 -3.49 -3.37
N THR A 345 20.17 -4.59 -4.08
CA THR A 345 20.29 -4.56 -5.54
C THR A 345 18.89 -4.52 -6.18
N PRO A 346 18.75 -4.07 -7.43
CA PRO A 346 17.46 -4.08 -8.14
C PRO A 346 16.75 -5.45 -8.14
N SER A 347 17.48 -6.55 -8.31
CA SER A 347 16.92 -7.91 -8.28
C SER A 347 16.33 -8.30 -6.92
N ARG A 348 17.01 -7.95 -5.84
CA ARG A 348 16.53 -8.19 -4.45
C ARG A 348 15.34 -7.30 -4.13
N GLY A 349 15.46 -6.02 -4.48
CA GLY A 349 14.39 -5.05 -4.31
C GLY A 349 13.12 -5.46 -5.06
N PHE A 350 13.25 -5.95 -6.29
CA PHE A 350 12.14 -6.48 -7.08
C PHE A 350 11.38 -7.59 -6.32
N ALA A 351 12.08 -8.63 -5.87
CA ALA A 351 11.44 -9.76 -5.20
C ALA A 351 10.72 -9.33 -3.91
N ALA A 352 11.36 -8.48 -3.11
CA ALA A 352 10.75 -7.92 -1.90
C ALA A 352 9.52 -7.05 -2.21
N THR A 353 9.64 -6.14 -3.17
CA THR A 353 8.57 -5.20 -3.50
C THR A 353 7.37 -5.89 -4.13
N LEU A 354 7.59 -6.85 -5.04
CA LEU A 354 6.49 -7.60 -5.65
C LEU A 354 5.77 -8.47 -4.61
N ALA A 355 6.51 -9.14 -3.72
CA ALA A 355 5.92 -9.94 -2.65
C ALA A 355 5.08 -9.09 -1.70
N ALA A 356 5.61 -7.93 -1.29
CA ALA A 356 4.88 -6.98 -0.44
C ALA A 356 3.62 -6.45 -1.16
N ALA A 357 3.74 -5.98 -2.38
CA ALA A 357 2.62 -5.47 -3.18
C ALA A 357 1.52 -6.52 -3.36
N SER A 358 1.90 -7.76 -3.69
CA SER A 358 0.96 -8.89 -3.84
C SER A 358 0.22 -9.17 -2.55
N THR A 359 0.93 -9.20 -1.41
CA THR A 359 0.33 -9.43 -0.09
C THR A 359 -0.62 -8.31 0.30
N VAL A 360 -0.22 -7.04 0.11
CA VAL A 360 -1.05 -5.87 0.43
C VAL A 360 -2.32 -5.84 -0.43
N VAL A 361 -2.21 -6.06 -1.73
CA VAL A 361 -3.36 -6.05 -2.64
C VAL A 361 -4.33 -7.20 -2.33
N LEU A 362 -3.82 -8.39 -2.00
CA LEU A 362 -4.67 -9.52 -1.56
C LEU A 362 -5.41 -9.18 -0.26
N ALA A 363 -4.73 -8.60 0.72
CA ALA A 363 -5.35 -8.17 1.97
C ALA A 363 -6.40 -7.08 1.75
N SER A 364 -6.10 -6.07 0.93
CA SER A 364 -7.06 -5.02 0.54
C SER A 364 -8.29 -5.62 -0.12
N GLY A 365 -8.12 -6.59 -1.02
CA GLY A 365 -9.22 -7.30 -1.66
C GLY A 365 -10.09 -8.14 -0.71
N THR A 366 -9.57 -8.52 0.46
CA THR A 366 -10.34 -9.20 1.53
C THR A 366 -10.87 -8.24 2.58
N GLY A 367 -10.60 -6.94 2.45
CA GLY A 367 -11.01 -5.92 3.40
C GLY A 367 -10.22 -5.94 4.71
N LEU A 368 -9.04 -6.58 4.75
CA LEU A 368 -8.20 -6.63 5.95
C LEU A 368 -7.24 -5.44 5.99
N PRO A 369 -7.33 -4.58 7.04
CA PRO A 369 -6.36 -3.51 7.26
C PRO A 369 -5.05 -4.11 7.80
N ILE A 370 -4.06 -4.24 6.92
CA ILE A 370 -2.73 -4.74 7.29
C ILE A 370 -1.72 -3.60 7.43
N SER A 371 -0.58 -3.90 8.05
CA SER A 371 0.56 -2.97 8.09
C SER A 371 1.43 -3.16 6.85
N THR A 372 1.44 -2.18 5.96
CA THR A 372 2.30 -2.16 4.77
C THR A 372 3.77 -2.13 5.15
N THR A 373 4.13 -1.44 6.24
CA THR A 373 5.48 -1.42 6.82
C THR A 373 5.94 -2.81 7.24
N HIS A 374 5.16 -3.53 8.04
CA HIS A 374 5.50 -4.89 8.46
C HIS A 374 5.56 -5.87 7.28
N THR A 375 4.66 -5.72 6.33
CA THR A 375 4.62 -6.55 5.12
C THR A 375 5.90 -6.39 4.31
N LEU A 376 6.38 -5.15 4.11
CA LEU A 376 7.63 -4.90 3.41
C LEU A 376 8.85 -5.44 4.17
N VAL A 377 8.92 -5.22 5.47
CA VAL A 377 10.01 -5.75 6.31
C VAL A 377 10.06 -7.28 6.21
N GLY A 378 8.90 -7.95 6.31
CA GLY A 378 8.81 -9.39 6.12
C GLY A 378 9.32 -9.84 4.76
N ALA A 379 8.96 -9.15 3.68
CA ALA A 379 9.44 -9.43 2.33
C ALA A 379 10.97 -9.27 2.20
N VAL A 380 11.54 -8.20 2.76
CA VAL A 380 13.00 -7.97 2.76
C VAL A 380 13.73 -9.08 3.52
N LEU A 381 13.21 -9.49 4.69
CA LEU A 381 13.75 -10.62 5.44
C LEU A 381 13.68 -11.94 4.65
N GLY A 382 12.57 -12.18 3.92
CA GLY A 382 12.42 -13.35 3.05
C GLY A 382 13.48 -13.42 1.95
N VAL A 383 13.78 -12.27 1.31
CA VAL A 383 14.90 -12.19 0.35
C VAL A 383 16.25 -12.43 1.03
N GLY A 384 16.47 -11.88 2.23
CA GLY A 384 17.67 -12.10 3.01
C GLY A 384 17.90 -13.59 3.33
N MET A 385 16.85 -14.29 3.78
CA MET A 385 16.91 -15.73 4.04
C MET A 385 17.17 -16.56 2.76
N ALA A 386 16.57 -16.15 1.63
CA ALA A 386 16.79 -16.83 0.34
C ALA A 386 18.23 -16.72 -0.15
N ARG A 387 18.92 -15.62 0.17
CA ARG A 387 20.34 -15.43 -0.15
C ARG A 387 21.24 -16.35 0.64
N GLY A 388 20.83 -16.83 1.77
CA GLY A 388 21.64 -17.53 2.77
C GLY A 388 22.11 -16.56 3.85
N ILE A 389 21.97 -16.98 5.11
CA ILE A 389 22.57 -16.27 6.24
C ILE A 389 24.05 -16.62 6.21
N GLY A 390 24.84 -15.79 5.56
CA GLY A 390 26.27 -15.87 5.54
C GLY A 390 26.86 -14.54 5.91
#